data_8e78f344d611dabc3ddd1c81afbca35f
#
_entry.id   8e78f344d611dabc3ddd1c81afbca35f
#
_cell.length_a   1.000
_cell.length_b   1.000
_cell.length_c   1.000
_cell.angle_alpha   90.00
_cell.angle_beta   90.00
_cell.angle_gamma   90.00
#
_symmetry.space_group_name_H-M   'P 1'
#
loop_
_entity.id
_entity.type
_entity.pdbx_description
1 polymer ?
#
loop_
_entity_poly.entity_id
_entity_poly.type
_entity_poly.pdbx_seq_one_letter_code
_entity_poly.pdbx_strand_id
1 'polypeptide(L)'
;IAGMWSEEAAADLRSRVADLPVKVVTGMDGLLEIAVMPEAQVLVTAVVGMIGIRPTIAAIEAGKDIALANKETLVTAGHIIMPLAAKMGVKILPVDSEHSAIFQSLNGEPKGRIEKILLTASGGPFRGKTREQLQNIQVEDALKHPNWSMGRKITIDSSTLVNKGLEVMEAKWLFGVDLDQIQVIVHPQSIIHSAVQYVDGAVIAQLGTPDMKLPIQYALFYPDRRLMPGKRLDFYELAQVTFEKPDMETFYGLKLAYDAQRIGGSMPTVYNAANEKAVGLFLDRKIAYLQIPELIQEAMEQHKVIENPNVEEILETEASVYSYIDGKGF
;
A
#
# COMPACT_ATOMS: atom_id res chain seq x y z
N ILE A 1 26.90 -0.21 3.46
CA ILE A 1 26.51 -0.57 2.09
C ILE A 1 25.44 0.42 1.59
N ALA A 2 25.47 0.78 0.31
CA ALA A 2 24.47 1.61 -0.35
C ALA A 2 24.07 0.96 -1.68
N GLY A 3 22.75 0.92 -1.98
CA GLY A 3 22.22 0.35 -3.21
C GLY A 3 21.68 1.41 -4.15
N MET A 4 22.02 1.29 -5.42
CA MET A 4 21.43 2.11 -6.49
C MET A 4 20.80 1.18 -7.52
N TRP A 5 19.66 1.60 -8.12
CA TRP A 5 19.00 0.74 -9.10
C TRP A 5 19.78 0.68 -10.42
N SER A 6 20.27 1.82 -10.93
CA SER A 6 21.03 1.88 -12.17
C SER A 6 22.54 1.90 -11.94
N GLU A 7 23.31 1.31 -12.86
CA GLU A 7 24.77 1.34 -12.80
C GLU A 7 25.33 2.75 -12.96
N GLU A 8 24.68 3.61 -13.75
CA GLU A 8 25.06 5.02 -13.88
C GLU A 8 25.00 5.76 -12.54
N ALA A 9 23.88 5.62 -11.81
CA ALA A 9 23.72 6.24 -10.48
C ALA A 9 24.70 5.62 -9.45
N ALA A 10 25.02 4.33 -9.58
CA ALA A 10 26.01 3.69 -8.74
C ALA A 10 27.44 4.19 -9.02
N ALA A 11 27.79 4.42 -10.26
CA ALA A 11 29.09 4.97 -10.64
C ALA A 11 29.27 6.42 -10.09
N ASP A 12 28.23 7.26 -10.21
CA ASP A 12 28.22 8.60 -9.60
C ASP A 12 28.39 8.52 -8.07
N LEU A 13 27.62 7.63 -7.41
CA LEU A 13 27.72 7.47 -5.96
C LEU A 13 29.10 6.96 -5.54
N ARG A 14 29.68 5.95 -6.22
CA ARG A 14 31.03 5.46 -5.93
C ARG A 14 32.07 6.59 -5.99
N SER A 15 31.95 7.48 -6.97
CA SER A 15 32.82 8.64 -7.08
C SER A 15 32.69 9.60 -5.89
N ARG A 16 31.47 9.83 -5.40
CA ARG A 16 31.19 10.75 -4.27
C ARG A 16 31.61 10.20 -2.92
N VAL A 17 31.64 8.88 -2.75
CA VAL A 17 31.98 8.21 -1.48
C VAL A 17 33.34 7.48 -1.56
N ALA A 18 34.18 7.85 -2.51
CA ALA A 18 35.47 7.17 -2.77
C ALA A 18 36.43 7.18 -1.56
N ASP A 19 36.30 8.17 -0.68
CA ASP A 19 37.04 8.34 0.57
C ASP A 19 36.39 7.69 1.79
N LEU A 20 35.21 7.08 1.63
CA LEU A 20 34.44 6.45 2.69
C LEU A 20 34.44 4.92 2.56
N PRO A 21 34.40 4.16 3.67
CA PRO A 21 34.32 2.71 3.65
C PRO A 21 32.89 2.23 3.30
N VAL A 22 32.32 2.71 2.20
CA VAL A 22 30.96 2.38 1.74
C VAL A 22 31.02 1.50 0.51
N LYS A 23 30.50 0.27 0.60
CA LYS A 23 30.27 -0.60 -0.56
C LYS A 23 29.05 -0.11 -1.30
N VAL A 24 29.15 0.11 -2.61
CA VAL A 24 28.02 0.48 -3.47
C VAL A 24 27.66 -0.70 -4.38
N VAL A 25 26.41 -1.15 -4.29
CA VAL A 25 25.82 -2.28 -5.03
C VAL A 25 24.70 -1.79 -5.94
N THR A 26 24.32 -2.62 -6.95
CA THR A 26 23.35 -2.22 -7.98
C THR A 26 22.30 -3.27 -8.26
N GLY A 27 21.17 -2.81 -8.79
CA GLY A 27 20.08 -3.66 -9.30
C GLY A 27 19.47 -4.59 -8.26
N MET A 28 18.84 -5.65 -8.72
CA MET A 28 18.18 -6.62 -7.86
C MET A 28 19.18 -7.36 -6.96
N ASP A 29 20.33 -7.74 -7.47
CA ASP A 29 21.36 -8.44 -6.68
C ASP A 29 21.84 -7.57 -5.53
N GLY A 30 22.01 -6.26 -5.76
CA GLY A 30 22.33 -5.29 -4.72
C GLY A 30 21.23 -5.13 -3.68
N LEU A 31 19.95 -5.12 -4.09
CA LEU A 31 18.82 -5.07 -3.16
C LEU A 31 18.76 -6.35 -2.30
N LEU A 32 19.00 -7.52 -2.90
CA LEU A 32 19.03 -8.79 -2.16
C LEU A 32 20.18 -8.82 -1.17
N GLU A 33 21.37 -8.36 -1.55
CA GLU A 33 22.51 -8.27 -0.63
C GLU A 33 22.18 -7.37 0.59
N ILE A 34 21.58 -6.22 0.36
CA ILE A 34 21.13 -5.32 1.45
C ILE A 34 20.06 -5.98 2.32
N ALA A 35 19.11 -6.64 1.71
CA ALA A 35 17.97 -7.26 2.42
C ALA A 35 18.42 -8.34 3.41
N VAL A 36 19.49 -9.06 3.12
CA VAL A 36 19.98 -10.17 3.96
C VAL A 36 21.16 -9.80 4.86
N MET A 37 21.55 -8.53 4.95
CA MET A 37 22.68 -8.08 5.80
C MET A 37 22.52 -8.57 7.23
N PRO A 38 23.47 -9.32 7.81
CA PRO A 38 23.32 -9.96 9.13
C PRO A 38 23.27 -8.96 10.28
N GLU A 39 23.80 -7.74 10.10
CA GLU A 39 23.80 -6.70 11.13
C GLU A 39 22.43 -6.07 11.35
N ALA A 40 21.50 -6.19 10.39
CA ALA A 40 20.15 -5.66 10.48
C ALA A 40 19.15 -6.74 10.94
N GLN A 41 18.36 -6.45 11.97
CA GLN A 41 17.32 -7.34 12.49
C GLN A 41 15.96 -7.07 11.82
N VAL A 42 15.76 -5.86 11.30
CA VAL A 42 14.52 -5.43 10.65
C VAL A 42 14.85 -4.90 9.26
N LEU A 43 14.10 -5.34 8.25
CA LEU A 43 14.11 -4.74 6.93
C LEU A 43 12.92 -3.78 6.79
N VAL A 44 13.19 -2.53 6.43
CA VAL A 44 12.13 -1.58 6.01
C VAL A 44 11.95 -1.71 4.50
N THR A 45 10.81 -2.20 4.06
CA THR A 45 10.47 -2.30 2.63
C THR A 45 9.65 -1.07 2.21
N ALA A 46 10.32 -0.07 1.66
CA ALA A 46 9.72 1.20 1.25
C ALA A 46 9.96 1.54 -0.23
N VAL A 47 10.33 0.55 -1.03
CA VAL A 47 10.44 0.67 -2.49
C VAL A 47 9.04 0.69 -3.11
N VAL A 48 8.91 1.34 -4.28
CA VAL A 48 7.62 1.47 -4.98
C VAL A 48 7.41 0.30 -5.94
N GLY A 49 6.18 -0.19 -6.05
CA GLY A 49 5.80 -1.25 -6.97
C GLY A 49 6.23 -2.65 -6.52
N MET A 50 6.17 -3.62 -7.43
CA MET A 50 6.40 -5.04 -7.12
C MET A 50 7.87 -5.43 -6.95
N ILE A 51 8.80 -4.52 -7.17
CA ILE A 51 10.24 -4.72 -6.98
C ILE A 51 10.61 -5.16 -5.55
N GLY A 52 9.78 -4.84 -4.56
CA GLY A 52 9.96 -5.20 -3.16
C GLY A 52 9.70 -6.67 -2.82
N ILE A 53 9.09 -7.47 -3.70
CA ILE A 53 8.70 -8.86 -3.42
C ILE A 53 9.93 -9.73 -3.10
N ARG A 54 10.91 -9.78 -4.01
CA ARG A 54 12.12 -10.62 -3.85
C ARG A 54 12.96 -10.24 -2.63
N PRO A 55 13.28 -8.94 -2.39
CA PRO A 55 14.01 -8.54 -1.19
C PRO A 55 13.25 -8.85 0.11
N THR A 56 11.91 -8.73 0.12
CA THR A 56 11.10 -9.09 1.28
C THR A 56 11.17 -10.58 1.58
N ILE A 57 11.04 -11.44 0.57
CA ILE A 57 11.16 -12.90 0.71
C ILE A 57 12.55 -13.26 1.23
N ALA A 58 13.62 -12.73 0.63
CA ALA A 58 14.99 -12.99 1.06
C ALA A 58 15.25 -12.57 2.51
N ALA A 59 14.72 -11.43 2.95
CA ALA A 59 14.85 -10.97 4.33
C ALA A 59 14.09 -11.87 5.33
N ILE A 60 12.88 -12.34 4.97
CA ILE A 60 12.12 -13.29 5.78
C ILE A 60 12.89 -14.60 5.92
N GLU A 61 13.43 -15.15 4.83
CA GLU A 61 14.25 -16.36 4.85
C GLU A 61 15.55 -16.19 5.68
N ALA A 62 16.08 -14.97 5.74
CA ALA A 62 17.20 -14.60 6.60
C ALA A 62 16.78 -14.34 8.08
N GLY A 63 15.51 -14.57 8.44
CA GLY A 63 15.01 -14.45 9.82
C GLY A 63 14.80 -13.00 10.29
N LYS A 64 14.57 -12.05 9.37
CA LYS A 64 14.37 -10.63 9.72
C LYS A 64 12.89 -10.29 9.83
N ASP A 65 12.54 -9.47 10.82
CA ASP A 65 11.24 -8.81 10.87
C ASP A 65 11.14 -7.78 9.73
N ILE A 66 9.93 -7.59 9.20
CA ILE A 66 9.68 -6.68 8.08
C ILE A 66 8.85 -5.50 8.56
N ALA A 67 9.36 -4.28 8.45
CA ALA A 67 8.58 -3.06 8.56
C ALA A 67 8.06 -2.71 7.15
N LEU A 68 6.79 -3.08 6.89
CA LEU A 68 6.21 -3.10 5.56
C LEU A 68 5.55 -1.75 5.23
N ALA A 69 6.17 -0.96 4.33
CA ALA A 69 5.57 0.23 3.75
C ALA A 69 5.11 0.01 2.29
N ASN A 70 5.69 -0.99 1.61
CA ASN A 70 5.34 -1.38 0.23
C ASN A 70 4.14 -2.32 0.24
N LYS A 71 2.93 -1.75 0.18
CA LYS A 71 1.67 -2.52 0.20
C LYS A 71 1.51 -3.45 -1.01
N GLU A 72 2.06 -3.07 -2.16
CA GLU A 72 2.00 -3.85 -3.39
C GLU A 72 2.57 -5.25 -3.21
N THR A 73 3.55 -5.40 -2.34
CA THR A 73 4.14 -6.70 -1.97
C THR A 73 3.10 -7.68 -1.39
N LEU A 74 2.21 -7.25 -0.49
CA LEU A 74 1.15 -8.12 0.02
C LEU A 74 -0.06 -8.21 -0.92
N VAL A 75 -0.37 -7.13 -1.63
CA VAL A 75 -1.45 -7.14 -2.63
C VAL A 75 -1.22 -8.26 -3.65
N THR A 76 -0.01 -8.41 -4.14
CA THR A 76 0.32 -9.33 -5.24
C THR A 76 0.86 -10.68 -4.79
N ALA A 77 1.63 -10.71 -3.69
CA ALA A 77 2.32 -11.89 -3.20
C ALA A 77 1.95 -12.28 -1.74
N GLY A 78 0.83 -11.76 -1.20
CA GLY A 78 0.43 -12.04 0.18
C GLY A 78 0.24 -13.51 0.49
N HIS A 79 -0.23 -14.32 -0.48
CA HIS A 79 -0.36 -15.77 -0.39
C HIS A 79 0.98 -16.52 -0.27
N ILE A 80 2.10 -15.89 -0.68
CA ILE A 80 3.47 -16.42 -0.53
C ILE A 80 4.08 -15.90 0.77
N ILE A 81 4.00 -14.58 0.99
CA ILE A 81 4.74 -13.88 2.05
C ILE A 81 4.20 -14.21 3.43
N MET A 82 2.88 -14.19 3.63
CA MET A 82 2.32 -14.41 4.97
C MET A 82 2.57 -15.85 5.50
N PRO A 83 2.37 -16.92 4.70
CA PRO A 83 2.76 -18.27 5.13
C PRO A 83 4.26 -18.42 5.38
N LEU A 84 5.11 -17.79 4.55
CA LEU A 84 6.56 -17.83 4.73
C LEU A 84 6.98 -17.15 6.04
N ALA A 85 6.45 -15.95 6.32
CA ALA A 85 6.71 -15.23 7.57
C ALA A 85 6.29 -16.05 8.80
N ALA A 86 5.11 -16.68 8.75
CA ALA A 86 4.64 -17.56 9.82
C ALA A 86 5.55 -18.78 10.02
N LYS A 87 6.01 -19.41 8.93
CA LYS A 87 6.94 -20.54 8.96
C LYS A 87 8.30 -20.16 9.57
N MET A 88 8.81 -18.98 9.24
CA MET A 88 10.10 -18.47 9.72
C MET A 88 10.00 -17.83 11.12
N GLY A 89 8.78 -17.61 11.63
CA GLY A 89 8.56 -16.97 12.94
C GLY A 89 8.91 -15.49 12.99
N VAL A 90 8.94 -14.82 11.83
CA VAL A 90 9.22 -13.37 11.71
C VAL A 90 7.92 -12.58 11.68
N LYS A 91 8.01 -11.29 12.07
CA LYS A 91 6.86 -10.39 12.11
C LYS A 91 6.79 -9.54 10.83
N ILE A 92 5.57 -9.34 10.35
CA ILE A 92 5.27 -8.30 9.36
C ILE A 92 4.63 -7.14 10.13
N LEU A 93 5.35 -6.04 10.25
CA LEU A 93 4.97 -4.85 11.01
C LEU A 93 4.49 -3.77 10.03
N PRO A 94 3.21 -3.38 10.07
CA PRO A 94 2.67 -2.42 9.09
C PRO A 94 3.20 -1.01 9.34
N VAL A 95 3.61 -0.36 8.27
CA VAL A 95 4.02 1.06 8.23
C VAL A 95 2.89 1.93 7.66
N ASP A 96 2.04 1.39 6.78
CA ASP A 96 0.83 2.09 6.33
C ASP A 96 -0.01 2.52 7.54
N SER A 97 -0.52 3.76 7.55
CA SER A 97 -1.15 4.36 8.73
C SER A 97 -2.40 3.63 9.18
N GLU A 98 -3.23 3.20 8.23
CA GLU A 98 -4.45 2.46 8.50
C GLU A 98 -4.16 1.06 9.06
N HIS A 99 -3.22 0.35 8.45
CA HIS A 99 -2.82 -0.99 8.91
C HIS A 99 -2.09 -0.94 10.24
N SER A 100 -1.27 0.07 10.48
CA SER A 100 -0.66 0.32 11.79
C SER A 100 -1.73 0.57 12.86
N ALA A 101 -2.78 1.32 12.54
CA ALA A 101 -3.89 1.57 13.46
C ALA A 101 -4.66 0.29 13.81
N ILE A 102 -4.94 -0.55 12.81
CA ILE A 102 -5.57 -1.86 13.01
C ILE A 102 -4.66 -2.75 13.87
N PHE A 103 -3.38 -2.84 13.53
CA PHE A 103 -2.39 -3.61 14.29
C PHE A 103 -2.32 -3.16 15.76
N GLN A 104 -2.33 -1.85 16.03
CA GLN A 104 -2.36 -1.29 17.37
C GLN A 104 -3.67 -1.63 18.12
N SER A 105 -4.80 -1.63 17.41
CA SER A 105 -6.11 -1.97 17.96
C SER A 105 -6.26 -3.46 18.28
N LEU A 106 -5.41 -4.32 17.71
CA LEU A 106 -5.38 -5.76 17.94
C LEU A 106 -4.43 -6.18 19.07
N ASN A 107 -3.61 -5.26 19.60
CA ASN A 107 -2.63 -5.57 20.62
C ASN A 107 -3.30 -6.01 21.94
N GLY A 108 -2.96 -7.21 22.39
CA GLY A 108 -3.50 -7.79 23.61
C GLY A 108 -4.83 -8.53 23.45
N GLU A 109 -5.43 -8.44 22.27
CA GLU A 109 -6.71 -9.09 22.00
C GLU A 109 -6.55 -10.53 21.49
N PRO A 110 -7.46 -11.45 21.83
CA PRO A 110 -7.44 -12.82 21.34
C PRO A 110 -7.62 -12.88 19.81
N LYS A 111 -6.82 -13.70 19.14
CA LYS A 111 -6.97 -13.96 17.70
C LYS A 111 -8.35 -14.54 17.39
N GLY A 112 -8.89 -14.22 16.22
CA GLY A 112 -10.16 -14.73 15.71
C GLY A 112 -11.41 -14.12 16.35
N ARG A 113 -11.28 -12.96 17.01
CA ARG A 113 -12.41 -12.21 17.58
C ARG A 113 -12.79 -10.96 16.82
N ILE A 114 -12.21 -10.78 15.63
CA ILE A 114 -12.54 -9.68 14.72
C ILE A 114 -13.90 -9.97 14.08
N GLU A 115 -14.88 -9.09 14.29
CA GLU A 115 -16.12 -9.10 13.52
C GLU A 115 -15.92 -8.32 12.22
N LYS A 116 -15.35 -7.10 12.32
CA LYS A 116 -15.05 -6.26 11.16
C LYS A 116 -13.78 -5.42 11.37
N ILE A 117 -13.07 -5.18 10.30
CA ILE A 117 -12.10 -4.11 10.17
C ILE A 117 -12.82 -2.89 9.58
N LEU A 118 -12.75 -1.76 10.27
CA LEU A 118 -13.28 -0.48 9.83
C LEU A 118 -12.12 0.33 9.25
N LEU A 119 -11.90 0.17 7.93
CA LEU A 119 -10.79 0.78 7.22
C LEU A 119 -11.18 2.21 6.80
N THR A 120 -10.54 3.23 7.40
CA THR A 120 -10.89 4.62 7.11
C THR A 120 -10.19 5.12 5.84
N ALA A 121 -10.83 6.06 5.15
CA ALA A 121 -10.32 6.76 3.98
C ALA A 121 -10.61 8.26 4.10
N SER A 122 -9.71 9.12 3.64
CA SER A 122 -9.99 10.57 3.57
C SER A 122 -11.13 10.91 2.58
N GLY A 123 -11.37 10.03 1.61
CA GLY A 123 -12.26 10.25 0.48
C GLY A 123 -11.61 10.97 -0.69
N GLY A 124 -10.34 11.38 -0.55
CA GLY A 124 -9.58 12.07 -1.60
C GLY A 124 -10.07 13.49 -1.90
N PRO A 125 -9.43 14.20 -2.87
CA PRO A 125 -9.75 15.58 -3.21
C PRO A 125 -11.09 15.76 -3.93
N PHE A 126 -11.68 14.68 -4.44
CA PHE A 126 -12.89 14.74 -5.25
C PHE A 126 -14.13 14.18 -4.53
N ARG A 127 -14.05 13.96 -3.22
CA ARG A 127 -15.19 13.53 -2.40
C ARG A 127 -16.42 14.40 -2.66
N GLY A 128 -17.56 13.76 -2.94
CA GLY A 128 -18.84 14.42 -3.23
C GLY A 128 -19.01 14.95 -4.65
N LYS A 129 -18.03 14.76 -5.55
CA LYS A 129 -18.18 15.05 -6.98
C LYS A 129 -18.88 13.93 -7.72
N THR A 130 -19.66 14.28 -8.75
CA THR A 130 -20.26 13.32 -9.69
C THR A 130 -19.28 12.94 -10.80
N ARG A 131 -19.55 11.84 -11.52
CA ARG A 131 -18.75 11.41 -12.68
C ARG A 131 -18.63 12.50 -13.75
N GLU A 132 -19.69 13.27 -14.00
CA GLU A 132 -19.70 14.38 -14.96
C GLU A 132 -18.72 15.49 -14.54
N GLN A 133 -18.64 15.78 -13.25
CA GLN A 133 -17.72 16.78 -12.71
C GLN A 133 -16.24 16.33 -12.76
N LEU A 134 -16.01 15.02 -12.94
CA LEU A 134 -14.66 14.44 -13.04
C LEU A 134 -14.12 14.36 -14.49
N GLN A 135 -14.93 14.63 -15.51
CA GLN A 135 -14.53 14.50 -16.93
C GLN A 135 -13.32 15.35 -17.32
N ASN A 136 -13.19 16.54 -16.72
CA ASN A 136 -12.15 17.51 -17.09
C ASN A 136 -11.07 17.71 -16.01
N ILE A 137 -10.92 16.76 -15.09
CA ILE A 137 -9.91 16.80 -14.03
C ILE A 137 -8.52 16.80 -14.65
N GLN A 138 -7.70 17.77 -14.22
CA GLN A 138 -6.30 17.87 -14.60
C GLN A 138 -5.40 17.25 -13.53
N VAL A 139 -4.17 16.96 -13.91
CA VAL A 139 -3.15 16.37 -13.00
C VAL A 139 -3.00 17.21 -11.73
N GLU A 140 -2.96 18.53 -11.87
CA GLU A 140 -2.80 19.48 -10.77
C GLU A 140 -3.95 19.44 -9.77
N ASP A 141 -5.17 19.12 -10.22
CA ASP A 141 -6.34 19.01 -9.35
C ASP A 141 -6.27 17.72 -8.55
N ALA A 142 -5.89 16.61 -9.19
CA ALA A 142 -5.78 15.30 -8.56
C ALA A 142 -4.61 15.21 -7.56
N LEU A 143 -3.58 16.06 -7.71
CA LEU A 143 -2.43 16.12 -6.80
C LEU A 143 -2.70 16.95 -5.53
N LYS A 144 -3.85 17.61 -5.39
CA LYS A 144 -4.21 18.41 -4.21
C LYS A 144 -4.90 17.56 -3.14
N HIS A 145 -4.12 16.77 -2.38
CA HIS A 145 -4.72 16.02 -1.27
C HIS A 145 -5.06 16.94 -0.08
N PRO A 146 -6.27 16.81 0.54
CA PRO A 146 -6.74 17.74 1.57
C PRO A 146 -5.93 17.69 2.87
N ASN A 147 -5.41 16.52 3.28
CA ASN A 147 -4.84 16.30 4.61
C ASN A 147 -3.37 15.84 4.60
N TRP A 148 -2.92 15.20 3.52
CA TRP A 148 -1.62 14.56 3.45
C TRP A 148 -0.73 15.17 2.37
N SER A 149 0.55 15.32 2.67
CA SER A 149 1.59 15.59 1.66
C SER A 149 2.25 14.26 1.30
N MET A 150 2.00 13.77 0.10
CA MET A 150 2.40 12.43 -0.34
C MET A 150 3.09 12.47 -1.70
N GLY A 151 3.69 11.35 -2.11
CA GLY A 151 4.20 11.15 -3.46
C GLY A 151 3.10 11.28 -4.53
N ARG A 152 3.49 11.56 -5.75
CA ARG A 152 2.53 11.81 -6.85
C ARG A 152 1.63 10.60 -7.13
N LYS A 153 2.20 9.40 -7.23
CA LYS A 153 1.45 8.15 -7.52
C LYS A 153 0.36 7.90 -6.48
N ILE A 154 0.71 7.84 -5.20
CA ILE A 154 -0.24 7.55 -4.12
C ILE A 154 -1.31 8.64 -3.96
N THR A 155 -0.99 9.90 -4.34
CA THR A 155 -1.98 10.99 -4.33
C THR A 155 -3.05 10.78 -5.40
N ILE A 156 -2.67 10.33 -6.59
CA ILE A 156 -3.64 9.93 -7.63
C ILE A 156 -4.44 8.71 -7.17
N ASP A 157 -3.80 7.69 -6.61
CA ASP A 157 -4.48 6.50 -6.09
C ASP A 157 -5.51 6.85 -5.00
N SER A 158 -5.19 7.83 -4.15
CA SER A 158 -6.14 8.36 -3.15
C SER A 158 -7.33 9.04 -3.82
N SER A 159 -7.10 9.82 -4.89
CA SER A 159 -8.15 10.54 -5.59
C SER A 159 -9.16 9.62 -6.29
N THR A 160 -8.72 8.44 -6.73
CA THR A 160 -9.53 7.42 -7.41
C THR A 160 -10.10 6.35 -6.47
N LEU A 161 -9.78 6.41 -5.17
CA LEU A 161 -9.99 5.37 -4.16
C LEU A 161 -9.28 4.02 -4.47
N VAL A 162 -8.40 3.97 -5.45
CA VAL A 162 -7.56 2.79 -5.72
C VAL A 162 -6.62 2.51 -4.55
N ASN A 163 -6.02 3.55 -3.94
CA ASN A 163 -5.20 3.36 -2.74
C ASN A 163 -5.96 2.58 -1.67
N LYS A 164 -7.22 2.95 -1.41
CA LYS A 164 -8.06 2.25 -0.44
C LYS A 164 -8.39 0.82 -0.88
N GLY A 165 -8.51 0.58 -2.17
CA GLY A 165 -8.64 -0.76 -2.74
C GLY A 165 -7.41 -1.64 -2.49
N LEU A 166 -6.20 -1.11 -2.71
CA LEU A 166 -4.95 -1.80 -2.39
C LEU A 166 -4.84 -2.12 -0.90
N GLU A 167 -5.25 -1.19 -0.05
CA GLU A 167 -5.26 -1.37 1.40
C GLU A 167 -6.27 -2.42 1.88
N VAL A 168 -7.43 -2.56 1.23
CA VAL A 168 -8.38 -3.67 1.47
C VAL A 168 -7.71 -5.02 1.21
N MET A 169 -6.98 -5.15 0.09
CA MET A 169 -6.27 -6.38 -0.25
C MET A 169 -5.15 -6.68 0.75
N GLU A 170 -4.38 -5.66 1.14
CA GLU A 170 -3.32 -5.78 2.14
C GLU A 170 -3.88 -6.20 3.51
N ALA A 171 -4.96 -5.57 3.97
CA ALA A 171 -5.61 -5.89 5.24
C ALA A 171 -6.06 -7.35 5.33
N LYS A 172 -6.62 -7.88 4.25
CA LYS A 172 -7.01 -9.30 4.16
C LYS A 172 -5.84 -10.23 4.49
N TRP A 173 -4.69 -9.98 3.87
CA TRP A 173 -3.50 -10.81 4.09
C TRP A 173 -2.88 -10.59 5.46
N LEU A 174 -2.70 -9.34 5.85
CA LEU A 174 -1.97 -8.96 7.06
C LEU A 174 -2.68 -9.41 8.34
N PHE A 175 -4.02 -9.33 8.35
CA PHE A 175 -4.83 -9.67 9.53
C PHE A 175 -5.54 -11.02 9.43
N GLY A 176 -5.45 -11.71 8.29
CA GLY A 176 -6.04 -13.02 8.08
C GLY A 176 -7.58 -13.02 8.20
N VAL A 177 -8.22 -11.98 7.70
CA VAL A 177 -9.69 -11.81 7.70
C VAL A 177 -10.29 -12.07 6.32
N ASP A 178 -11.55 -12.40 6.28
CA ASP A 178 -12.29 -12.49 5.04
C ASP A 178 -12.57 -11.10 4.45
N LEU A 179 -12.68 -11.03 3.13
CA LEU A 179 -12.90 -9.75 2.42
C LEU A 179 -14.18 -9.04 2.90
N ASP A 180 -15.24 -9.79 3.23
CA ASP A 180 -16.51 -9.24 3.70
C ASP A 180 -16.45 -8.70 5.14
N GLN A 181 -15.36 -9.01 5.87
CA GLN A 181 -15.09 -8.42 7.18
C GLN A 181 -14.37 -7.06 7.07
N ILE A 182 -13.98 -6.61 5.88
CA ILE A 182 -13.30 -5.32 5.68
C ILE A 182 -14.30 -4.30 5.15
N GLN A 183 -14.66 -3.34 5.97
CA GLN A 183 -15.58 -2.27 5.64
C GLN A 183 -14.84 -0.95 5.49
N VAL A 184 -14.87 -0.36 4.29
CA VAL A 184 -14.32 0.98 4.05
C VAL A 184 -15.30 2.04 4.56
N ILE A 185 -14.76 3.02 5.29
CA ILE A 185 -15.50 4.17 5.83
C ILE A 185 -14.77 5.45 5.43
N VAL A 186 -15.47 6.40 4.82
CA VAL A 186 -14.89 7.71 4.53
C VAL A 186 -14.92 8.56 5.80
N HIS A 187 -13.74 9.02 6.22
CA HIS A 187 -13.51 9.88 7.39
C HIS A 187 -12.65 11.08 6.97
N PRO A 188 -13.29 12.20 6.57
CA PRO A 188 -12.57 13.31 5.91
C PRO A 188 -11.50 13.97 6.77
N GLN A 189 -11.66 13.98 8.09
CA GLN A 189 -10.70 14.61 9.01
C GLN A 189 -9.39 13.81 9.14
N SER A 190 -9.38 12.52 8.76
CA SER A 190 -8.21 11.63 8.84
C SER A 190 -7.54 11.59 10.22
N ILE A 191 -8.34 11.66 11.29
CA ILE A 191 -7.89 11.60 12.70
C ILE A 191 -7.99 10.19 13.25
N ILE A 192 -9.08 9.46 12.92
CA ILE A 192 -9.22 8.03 13.19
C ILE A 192 -8.58 7.32 12.00
N HIS A 193 -7.43 6.68 12.26
CA HIS A 193 -6.64 6.06 11.20
C HIS A 193 -7.16 4.67 10.80
N SER A 194 -7.94 4.02 11.57
CA SER A 194 -8.81 2.85 11.36
C SER A 194 -9.19 2.24 12.69
N ALA A 195 -10.11 1.27 12.68
CA ALA A 195 -10.62 0.62 13.87
C ALA A 195 -10.89 -0.87 13.64
N VAL A 196 -11.03 -1.61 14.74
CA VAL A 196 -11.48 -3.00 14.75
C VAL A 196 -12.75 -3.09 15.56
N GLN A 197 -13.79 -3.67 14.96
CA GLN A 197 -15.01 -4.07 15.66
C GLN A 197 -14.91 -5.54 16.05
N TYR A 198 -15.13 -5.84 17.31
CA TYR A 198 -15.06 -7.18 17.86
C TYR A 198 -16.44 -7.83 17.93
N VAL A 199 -16.46 -9.17 18.11
CA VAL A 199 -17.69 -9.98 18.13
C VAL A 199 -18.65 -9.64 19.28
N ASP A 200 -18.21 -8.92 20.30
CA ASP A 200 -19.04 -8.40 21.39
C ASP A 200 -19.62 -7.00 21.09
N GLY A 201 -19.31 -6.44 19.91
CA GLY A 201 -19.74 -5.12 19.48
C GLY A 201 -18.81 -3.97 19.89
N ALA A 202 -17.74 -4.24 20.67
CA ALA A 202 -16.75 -3.22 21.00
C ALA A 202 -16.00 -2.75 19.76
N VAL A 203 -15.67 -1.46 19.71
CA VAL A 203 -14.86 -0.88 18.64
C VAL A 203 -13.62 -0.22 19.25
N ILE A 204 -12.43 -0.68 18.84
CA ILE A 204 -11.16 -0.09 19.27
C ILE A 204 -10.51 0.59 18.05
N ALA A 205 -10.09 1.82 18.23
CA ALA A 205 -9.53 2.67 17.19
C ALA A 205 -8.23 3.34 17.62
N GLN A 206 -7.31 3.53 16.71
CA GLN A 206 -6.15 4.40 16.95
C GLN A 206 -6.41 5.77 16.33
N LEU A 207 -6.20 6.81 17.12
CA LEU A 207 -6.36 8.21 16.75
C LEU A 207 -5.01 8.92 16.80
N GLY A 208 -4.82 9.89 15.91
CA GLY A 208 -3.61 10.72 15.89
C GLY A 208 -3.69 11.83 14.84
N THR A 209 -2.76 12.75 14.90
CA THR A 209 -2.56 13.72 13.80
C THR A 209 -2.05 12.98 12.57
N PRO A 210 -2.40 13.41 11.32
CA PRO A 210 -1.92 12.77 10.08
C PRO A 210 -0.41 13.02 9.89
N ASP A 211 0.40 12.13 10.48
CA ASP A 211 1.87 12.14 10.37
C ASP A 211 2.41 10.71 10.30
N MET A 212 3.08 10.37 9.20
CA MET A 212 3.68 9.04 8.98
C MET A 212 4.78 8.68 9.97
N LYS A 213 5.36 9.64 10.68
CA LYS A 213 6.38 9.36 11.71
C LYS A 213 5.85 8.42 12.80
N LEU A 214 4.56 8.52 13.15
CA LEU A 214 3.96 7.69 14.19
C LEU A 214 3.94 6.20 13.79
N PRO A 215 3.34 5.79 12.67
CA PRO A 215 3.35 4.38 12.27
C PRO A 215 4.74 3.86 11.91
N ILE A 216 5.61 4.67 11.31
CA ILE A 216 7.01 4.31 11.05
C ILE A 216 7.74 4.02 12.36
N GLN A 217 7.66 4.94 13.34
CA GLN A 217 8.30 4.76 14.64
C GLN A 217 7.76 3.52 15.35
N TYR A 218 6.44 3.30 15.31
CA TYR A 218 5.83 2.16 15.98
C TYR A 218 6.27 0.84 15.37
N ALA A 219 6.36 0.74 14.04
CA ALA A 219 6.88 -0.46 13.37
C ALA A 219 8.34 -0.75 13.73
N LEU A 220 9.19 0.30 13.83
CA LEU A 220 10.62 0.14 14.12
C LEU A 220 10.93 -0.17 15.58
N PHE A 221 10.09 0.25 16.52
CA PHE A 221 10.33 0.08 17.97
C PHE A 221 9.34 -0.89 18.64
N TYR A 222 8.44 -1.51 17.87
CA TYR A 222 7.47 -2.46 18.43
C TYR A 222 8.14 -3.53 19.30
N PRO A 223 7.61 -3.81 20.51
CA PRO A 223 6.35 -3.32 21.09
C PRO A 223 6.45 -2.01 21.86
N ASP A 224 7.60 -1.36 21.90
CA ASP A 224 7.85 -0.15 22.70
C ASP A 224 7.21 1.09 22.04
N ARG A 225 6.76 2.02 22.90
CA ARG A 225 6.39 3.38 22.49
C ARG A 225 7.47 4.36 22.87
N ARG A 226 7.98 5.08 21.88
CA ARG A 226 9.04 6.09 22.09
C ARG A 226 8.47 7.50 22.04
N LEU A 227 9.08 8.41 22.80
CA LEU A 227 8.72 9.82 22.73
C LEU A 227 8.94 10.34 21.30
N MET A 228 7.90 10.92 20.73
CA MET A 228 7.95 11.57 19.43
C MET A 228 7.63 13.07 19.59
N PRO A 229 8.51 13.98 19.17
CA PRO A 229 8.20 15.41 19.17
C PRO A 229 7.14 15.73 18.10
N GLY A 230 6.40 16.81 18.32
CA GLY A 230 5.39 17.28 17.36
C GLY A 230 4.03 17.57 17.99
N LYS A 231 3.09 17.99 17.15
CA LYS A 231 1.71 18.30 17.56
C LYS A 231 1.03 17.04 18.10
N ARG A 232 0.30 17.21 19.19
CA ARG A 232 -0.60 16.18 19.73
C ARG A 232 -2.03 16.47 19.27
N LEU A 233 -2.84 15.42 19.23
CA LEU A 233 -4.26 15.57 19.00
C LEU A 233 -4.88 16.29 20.20
N ASP A 234 -5.58 17.38 19.94
CA ASP A 234 -6.38 18.12 20.92
C ASP A 234 -7.85 17.87 20.66
N PHE A 235 -8.53 17.24 21.61
CA PHE A 235 -9.94 16.88 21.47
C PHE A 235 -10.87 18.09 21.57
N TYR A 236 -10.44 19.18 22.21
CA TYR A 236 -11.23 20.41 22.26
C TYR A 236 -11.18 21.15 20.91
N GLU A 237 -10.01 21.18 20.26
CA GLU A 237 -9.87 21.73 18.90
C GLU A 237 -10.59 20.84 17.86
N LEU A 238 -10.50 19.52 18.00
CA LEU A 238 -11.13 18.57 17.09
C LEU A 238 -12.65 18.66 17.14
N ALA A 239 -13.22 18.79 18.33
CA ALA A 239 -14.66 18.90 18.65
C ALA A 239 -15.52 17.76 18.11
N GLN A 240 -15.50 17.48 16.78
CA GLN A 240 -16.31 16.43 16.15
C GLN A 240 -15.57 15.73 15.01
N VAL A 241 -16.00 14.52 14.71
CA VAL A 241 -15.57 13.72 13.55
C VAL A 241 -16.80 13.24 12.79
N THR A 242 -16.64 12.99 11.50
CA THR A 242 -17.73 12.57 10.60
C THR A 242 -17.36 11.34 9.80
N PHE A 243 -18.39 10.57 9.44
CA PHE A 243 -18.24 9.35 8.65
C PHE A 243 -19.26 9.32 7.52
N GLU A 244 -18.84 8.79 6.35
CA GLU A 244 -19.66 8.64 5.17
C GLU A 244 -19.43 7.25 4.55
N LYS A 245 -20.38 6.79 3.75
CA LYS A 245 -20.19 5.62 2.90
C LYS A 245 -19.31 6.00 1.70
N PRO A 246 -18.40 5.13 1.26
CA PRO A 246 -17.67 5.37 0.01
C PRO A 246 -18.63 5.33 -1.18
N ASP A 247 -18.50 6.28 -2.09
CA ASP A 247 -19.19 6.28 -3.38
C ASP A 247 -18.43 5.36 -4.35
N MET A 248 -18.82 4.09 -4.40
CA MET A 248 -18.19 3.07 -5.25
C MET A 248 -18.72 3.09 -6.69
N GLU A 249 -19.72 3.89 -7.00
CA GLU A 249 -20.22 4.07 -8.37
C GLU A 249 -19.40 5.13 -9.10
N THR A 250 -19.19 6.29 -8.47
CA THR A 250 -18.34 7.35 -9.02
C THR A 250 -16.85 6.96 -8.98
N PHE A 251 -16.39 6.41 -7.86
CA PHE A 251 -15.00 6.00 -7.65
C PHE A 251 -14.89 4.46 -7.69
N TYR A 252 -15.22 3.88 -8.84
CA TYR A 252 -15.35 2.42 -8.93
C TYR A 252 -14.00 1.67 -8.92
N GLY A 253 -12.86 2.38 -8.86
CA GLY A 253 -11.56 1.79 -8.57
C GLY A 253 -11.54 0.97 -7.27
N LEU A 254 -12.27 1.42 -6.23
CA LEU A 254 -12.43 0.65 -5.00
C LEU A 254 -13.27 -0.63 -5.24
N LYS A 255 -14.34 -0.55 -6.02
CA LYS A 255 -15.15 -1.74 -6.39
C LYS A 255 -14.31 -2.76 -7.15
N LEU A 256 -13.54 -2.32 -8.14
CA LEU A 256 -12.64 -3.18 -8.91
C LEU A 256 -11.61 -3.90 -8.01
N ALA A 257 -11.15 -3.26 -6.93
CA ALA A 257 -10.26 -3.90 -5.97
C ALA A 257 -10.94 -5.07 -5.24
N TYR A 258 -12.18 -4.88 -4.76
CA TYR A 258 -12.95 -5.98 -4.17
C TYR A 258 -13.19 -7.11 -5.17
N ASP A 259 -13.52 -6.76 -6.42
CA ASP A 259 -13.75 -7.75 -7.48
C ASP A 259 -12.45 -8.51 -7.80
N ALA A 260 -11.30 -7.82 -7.94
CA ALA A 260 -10.00 -8.45 -8.16
C ALA A 260 -9.62 -9.41 -7.03
N GLN A 261 -9.85 -9.00 -5.78
CA GLN A 261 -9.54 -9.83 -4.62
C GLN A 261 -10.50 -11.03 -4.47
N ARG A 262 -11.77 -10.90 -4.88
CA ARG A 262 -12.72 -12.04 -4.94
C ARG A 262 -12.35 -13.06 -5.99
N ILE A 263 -11.90 -12.60 -7.16
CA ILE A 263 -11.38 -13.49 -8.22
C ILE A 263 -10.12 -14.18 -7.70
N GLY A 264 -9.22 -13.47 -7.06
CA GLY A 264 -8.00 -14.03 -6.48
C GLY A 264 -6.92 -14.37 -7.50
N GLY A 265 -6.00 -15.26 -7.12
CA GLY A 265 -4.89 -15.66 -7.98
C GLY A 265 -4.05 -14.47 -8.43
N SER A 266 -3.79 -14.39 -9.73
CA SER A 266 -3.02 -13.29 -10.34
C SER A 266 -3.83 -12.00 -10.57
N MET A 267 -5.16 -11.98 -10.29
CA MET A 267 -5.99 -10.80 -10.57
C MET A 267 -5.61 -9.55 -9.74
N PRO A 268 -5.24 -9.63 -8.44
CA PRO A 268 -4.70 -8.49 -7.70
C PRO A 268 -3.43 -7.89 -8.32
N THR A 269 -2.58 -8.74 -8.93
CA THR A 269 -1.40 -8.29 -9.69
C THR A 269 -1.80 -7.48 -10.92
N VAL A 270 -2.80 -7.95 -11.66
CA VAL A 270 -3.34 -7.23 -12.84
C VAL A 270 -3.90 -5.87 -12.43
N TYR A 271 -4.71 -5.83 -11.37
CA TYR A 271 -5.27 -4.60 -10.84
C TYR A 271 -4.17 -3.58 -10.47
N ASN A 272 -3.15 -4.02 -9.73
CA ASN A 272 -2.04 -3.16 -9.34
C ASN A 272 -1.22 -2.67 -10.55
N ALA A 273 -0.82 -3.57 -11.43
CA ALA A 273 -0.01 -3.25 -12.62
C ALA A 273 -0.74 -2.29 -13.56
N ALA A 274 -2.03 -2.53 -13.82
CA ALA A 274 -2.84 -1.66 -14.65
C ALA A 274 -3.00 -0.27 -14.04
N ASN A 275 -3.19 -0.19 -12.72
CA ASN A 275 -3.23 1.08 -12.00
C ASN A 275 -1.90 1.84 -12.11
N GLU A 276 -0.77 1.18 -11.85
CA GLU A 276 0.55 1.82 -11.96
C GLU A 276 0.78 2.42 -13.34
N LYS A 277 0.47 1.66 -14.38
CA LYS A 277 0.63 2.11 -15.76
C LYS A 277 -0.34 3.25 -16.11
N ALA A 278 -1.61 3.13 -15.75
CA ALA A 278 -2.64 4.14 -16.01
C ALA A 278 -2.33 5.46 -15.27
N VAL A 279 -1.89 5.38 -14.01
CA VAL A 279 -1.47 6.57 -13.24
C VAL A 279 -0.26 7.24 -13.89
N GLY A 280 0.72 6.47 -14.37
CA GLY A 280 1.85 7.02 -15.13
C GLY A 280 1.41 7.78 -16.38
N LEU A 281 0.54 7.17 -17.19
CA LEU A 281 -0.04 7.81 -18.40
C LEU A 281 -0.84 9.08 -18.07
N PHE A 282 -1.61 9.07 -16.98
CA PHE A 282 -2.34 10.26 -16.54
C PHE A 282 -1.38 11.38 -16.10
N LEU A 283 -0.36 11.07 -15.32
CA LEU A 283 0.65 12.02 -14.87
C LEU A 283 1.44 12.62 -16.04
N ASP A 284 1.61 11.87 -17.13
CA ASP A 284 2.21 12.29 -18.39
C ASP A 284 1.18 12.97 -19.34
N ARG A 285 -0.08 13.16 -18.90
CA ARG A 285 -1.17 13.78 -19.65
C ARG A 285 -1.55 13.07 -20.96
N LYS A 286 -1.30 11.77 -21.03
CA LYS A 286 -1.62 10.92 -22.18
C LYS A 286 -3.03 10.37 -22.14
N ILE A 287 -3.62 10.29 -20.95
CA ILE A 287 -5.01 9.86 -20.73
C ILE A 287 -5.75 10.81 -19.80
N ALA A 288 -7.08 10.80 -19.86
CA ALA A 288 -7.94 11.53 -18.95
C ALA A 288 -8.08 10.81 -17.60
N TYR A 289 -8.47 11.53 -16.54
CA TYR A 289 -8.62 11.02 -15.19
C TYR A 289 -9.54 9.78 -15.09
N LEU A 290 -10.69 9.81 -15.75
CA LEU A 290 -11.66 8.72 -15.73
C LEU A 290 -11.18 7.48 -16.48
N GLN A 291 -10.19 7.59 -17.37
CA GLN A 291 -9.61 6.44 -18.06
C GLN A 291 -8.72 5.59 -17.14
N ILE A 292 -8.31 6.10 -15.96
CA ILE A 292 -7.53 5.28 -15.01
C ILE A 292 -8.31 4.03 -14.61
N PRO A 293 -9.49 4.12 -13.97
CA PRO A 293 -10.24 2.91 -13.61
C PRO A 293 -10.77 2.12 -14.82
N GLU A 294 -11.00 2.77 -15.97
CA GLU A 294 -11.39 2.10 -17.21
C GLU A 294 -10.28 1.15 -17.70
N LEU A 295 -9.03 1.59 -17.71
CA LEU A 295 -7.88 0.75 -18.10
C LEU A 295 -7.65 -0.40 -17.11
N ILE A 296 -7.88 -0.18 -15.80
CA ILE A 296 -7.82 -1.25 -14.81
C ILE A 296 -8.87 -2.32 -15.14
N GLN A 297 -10.10 -1.90 -15.37
CA GLN A 297 -11.20 -2.83 -15.70
C GLN A 297 -10.90 -3.61 -16.97
N GLU A 298 -10.51 -2.95 -18.05
CA GLU A 298 -10.17 -3.59 -19.31
C GLU A 298 -9.03 -4.60 -19.17
N ALA A 299 -7.98 -4.27 -18.41
CA ALA A 299 -6.89 -5.21 -18.15
C ALA A 299 -7.36 -6.45 -17.38
N MET A 300 -8.24 -6.26 -16.38
CA MET A 300 -8.83 -7.36 -15.62
C MET A 300 -9.71 -8.27 -16.51
N GLU A 301 -10.48 -7.70 -17.42
CA GLU A 301 -11.36 -8.45 -18.34
C GLU A 301 -10.58 -9.27 -19.38
N GLN A 302 -9.40 -8.79 -19.80
CA GLN A 302 -8.56 -9.47 -20.79
C GLN A 302 -7.67 -10.55 -20.19
N HIS A 303 -7.44 -10.53 -18.87
CA HIS A 303 -6.50 -11.42 -18.23
C HIS A 303 -7.06 -12.82 -17.97
N LYS A 304 -6.24 -13.84 -18.27
CA LYS A 304 -6.52 -15.22 -17.87
C LYS A 304 -5.88 -15.51 -16.53
N VAL A 305 -6.71 -15.72 -15.51
CA VAL A 305 -6.26 -15.89 -14.11
C VAL A 305 -5.36 -17.11 -13.95
N ILE A 306 -4.25 -16.92 -13.25
CA ILE A 306 -3.39 -17.96 -12.69
C ILE A 306 -3.80 -18.12 -11.22
N GLU A 307 -4.29 -19.29 -10.82
CA GLU A 307 -4.90 -19.48 -9.48
C GLU A 307 -3.93 -19.30 -8.31
N ASN A 308 -2.73 -19.85 -8.42
CA ASN A 308 -1.69 -19.77 -7.36
C ASN A 308 -0.35 -19.34 -7.98
N PRO A 309 -0.21 -18.07 -8.39
CA PRO A 309 0.99 -17.62 -9.10
C PRO A 309 2.20 -17.64 -8.17
N ASN A 310 3.32 -18.16 -8.66
CA ASN A 310 4.62 -17.99 -8.03
C ASN A 310 5.18 -16.58 -8.30
N VAL A 311 6.36 -16.26 -7.76
CA VAL A 311 6.96 -14.92 -7.90
C VAL A 311 7.24 -14.56 -9.35
N GLU A 312 7.73 -15.50 -10.15
CA GLU A 312 8.03 -15.30 -11.56
C GLU A 312 6.74 -15.02 -12.35
N GLU A 313 5.69 -15.81 -12.13
CA GLU A 313 4.37 -15.62 -12.76
C GLU A 313 3.72 -14.29 -12.36
N ILE A 314 3.93 -13.80 -11.12
CA ILE A 314 3.49 -12.47 -10.69
C ILE A 314 4.20 -11.39 -11.52
N LEU A 315 5.53 -11.47 -11.66
CA LEU A 315 6.32 -10.48 -12.42
C LEU A 315 6.04 -10.56 -13.93
N GLU A 316 5.82 -11.74 -14.48
CA GLU A 316 5.38 -11.93 -15.86
C GLU A 316 3.99 -11.36 -16.12
N THR A 317 3.08 -11.52 -15.15
CA THR A 317 1.74 -10.91 -15.20
C THR A 317 1.84 -9.38 -15.24
N GLU A 318 2.67 -8.77 -14.40
CA GLU A 318 2.94 -7.32 -14.43
C GLU A 318 3.43 -6.87 -15.82
N ALA A 319 4.47 -7.54 -16.33
CA ALA A 319 5.06 -7.22 -17.64
C ALA A 319 4.04 -7.37 -18.79
N SER A 320 3.20 -8.40 -18.72
CA SER A 320 2.13 -8.63 -19.70
C SER A 320 1.08 -7.51 -19.68
N VAL A 321 0.65 -7.06 -18.49
CA VAL A 321 -0.29 -5.94 -18.34
C VAL A 321 0.31 -4.64 -18.87
N TYR A 322 1.56 -4.37 -18.56
CA TYR A 322 2.25 -3.18 -19.10
C TYR A 322 2.31 -3.21 -20.63
N SER A 323 2.68 -4.37 -21.22
CA SER A 323 2.73 -4.54 -22.66
C SER A 323 1.34 -4.38 -23.31
N TYR A 324 0.29 -4.90 -22.69
CA TYR A 324 -1.09 -4.74 -23.14
C TYR A 324 -1.51 -3.26 -23.21
N ILE A 325 -1.24 -2.49 -22.15
CA ILE A 325 -1.60 -1.07 -22.11
C ILE A 325 -0.73 -0.25 -23.08
N ASP A 326 0.58 -0.53 -23.19
CA ASP A 326 1.47 0.13 -24.15
C ASP A 326 1.04 -0.11 -25.60
N GLY A 327 0.52 -1.31 -25.89
CA GLY A 327 -0.02 -1.67 -27.21
C GLY A 327 -1.24 -0.87 -27.65
N LYS A 328 -1.90 -0.11 -26.73
CA LYS A 328 -3.03 0.77 -27.06
C LYS A 328 -2.61 2.09 -27.71
N GLY A 329 -1.32 2.48 -27.66
CA GLY A 329 -0.76 3.59 -28.41
C GLY A 329 -1.15 4.99 -27.86
N PHE A 330 -1.17 5.17 -26.54
CA PHE A 330 -1.39 6.45 -25.88
C PHE A 330 -0.25 7.46 -26.05
#